data_abee14c3800ff4eac3d9004c906a89e1
#
_entry.id   abee14c3800ff4eac3d9004c906a89e1
#
_cell.length_a   1.000
_cell.length_b   1.000
_cell.length_c   1.000
_cell.angle_alpha   90.00
_cell.angle_beta   90.00
_cell.angle_gamma   90.00
#
_symmetry.space_group_name_H-M   'P 1'
#
loop_
_entity.id
_entity.type
_entity.pdbx_description
1 polymer ?
#
loop_
_entity_poly.entity_id
_entity_poly.type
_entity_poly.pdbx_seq_one_letter_code
_entity_poly.pdbx_strand_id
1 'polypeptide(L)'
;AREGIQAKIQVIDNQKNKVIATHLSDTNGHYMLQLPEQKKYGIEITAQGYLFYAHDLDLNQAPVKNDTLRRNFSLDKVEVGTKMVLENIYFETNSSKLKPSSYPELKRVVKLMQSNPGMKLEISGHTDDVGSYLANKKLSRARAKSVVEYLAEQGVDRARLTYKGYSFTQPIATNDTPEGRQKNRRVEFKVLEK
;
A
#
# COMPACT_ATOMS: atom_id res chain seq x y z
N ALA A 1 -22.43 -2.43 -11.95
CA ALA A 1 -22.32 -3.10 -10.64
C ALA A 1 -20.90 -3.66 -10.52
N ARG A 2 -20.25 -3.54 -9.32
CA ARG A 2 -18.96 -4.19 -9.08
C ARG A 2 -19.22 -5.69 -8.88
N GLU A 3 -18.48 -6.50 -9.59
CA GLU A 3 -18.56 -7.96 -9.52
C GLU A 3 -17.89 -8.44 -8.24
N GLY A 4 -18.49 -9.39 -7.53
CA GLY A 4 -17.84 -10.06 -6.40
C GLY A 4 -16.71 -10.95 -6.89
N ILE A 5 -15.66 -11.08 -6.08
CA ILE A 5 -14.50 -11.91 -6.41
C ILE A 5 -14.08 -12.76 -5.22
N GLN A 6 -13.50 -13.91 -5.51
CA GLN A 6 -12.86 -14.71 -4.48
C GLN A 6 -11.54 -14.04 -4.06
N ALA A 7 -11.41 -13.73 -2.77
CA ALA A 7 -10.27 -13.04 -2.19
C ALA A 7 -9.87 -13.64 -0.85
N LYS A 8 -8.58 -13.69 -0.57
CA LYS A 8 -8.04 -14.05 0.73
C LYS A 8 -8.05 -12.82 1.63
N ILE A 9 -8.72 -12.91 2.78
CA ILE A 9 -8.84 -11.87 3.78
C ILE A 9 -8.06 -12.31 5.02
N GLN A 10 -7.13 -11.49 5.48
CA GLN A 10 -6.36 -11.73 6.70
C GLN A 10 -6.59 -10.57 7.68
N VAL A 11 -6.86 -10.91 8.93
CA VAL A 11 -6.95 -9.94 10.02
C VAL A 11 -5.71 -10.07 10.89
N ILE A 12 -5.10 -8.94 11.18
CA ILE A 12 -3.82 -8.82 11.87
C ILE A 12 -4.04 -8.09 13.19
N ASP A 13 -3.62 -8.71 14.28
CA ASP A 13 -3.50 -8.00 15.56
C ASP A 13 -2.26 -7.08 15.48
N ASN A 14 -2.51 -5.77 15.37
CA ASN A 14 -1.46 -4.78 15.21
C ASN A 14 -0.52 -4.68 16.43
N GLN A 15 -1.02 -5.02 17.65
CA GLN A 15 -0.21 -5.00 18.86
C GLN A 15 0.77 -6.18 18.91
N LYS A 16 0.30 -7.34 18.45
CA LYS A 16 1.10 -8.59 18.45
C LYS A 16 1.81 -8.83 17.12
N ASN A 17 1.53 -8.00 16.10
CA ASN A 17 1.99 -8.18 14.73
C ASN A 17 1.78 -9.60 14.20
N LYS A 18 0.59 -10.16 14.47
CA LYS A 18 0.24 -11.55 14.17
C LYS A 18 -1.07 -11.64 13.43
N VAL A 19 -1.12 -12.48 12.39
CA VAL A 19 -2.39 -12.87 11.74
C VAL A 19 -3.20 -13.69 12.73
N ILE A 20 -4.42 -13.24 13.04
CA ILE A 20 -5.34 -13.87 13.99
C ILE A 20 -6.53 -14.53 13.31
N ALA A 21 -6.86 -14.14 12.09
CA ALA A 21 -7.90 -14.75 11.28
C ALA A 21 -7.53 -14.75 9.81
N THR A 22 -7.88 -15.80 9.11
CA THR A 22 -7.76 -15.89 7.65
C THR A 22 -9.05 -16.49 7.10
N HIS A 23 -9.61 -15.85 6.09
CA HIS A 23 -10.82 -16.29 5.43
C HIS A 23 -10.67 -16.16 3.91
N LEU A 24 -11.33 -17.03 3.16
CA LEU A 24 -11.47 -16.94 1.72
C LEU A 24 -12.93 -16.59 1.42
N SER A 25 -13.17 -15.45 0.76
CA SER A 25 -14.53 -15.12 0.33
C SER A 25 -15.04 -16.11 -0.71
N ASP A 26 -16.35 -16.24 -0.85
CA ASP A 26 -16.94 -17.00 -1.96
C ASP A 26 -16.72 -16.31 -3.32
N THR A 27 -17.19 -16.93 -4.40
CA THR A 27 -17.05 -16.40 -5.77
C THR A 27 -17.85 -15.11 -6.00
N ASN A 28 -18.85 -14.82 -5.14
CA ASN A 28 -19.61 -13.57 -5.15
C ASN A 28 -19.02 -12.49 -4.22
N GLY A 29 -17.86 -12.78 -3.60
CA GLY A 29 -17.18 -11.85 -2.70
C GLY A 29 -17.76 -11.80 -1.28
N HIS A 30 -18.67 -12.70 -0.90
CA HIS A 30 -19.19 -12.74 0.46
C HIS A 30 -18.20 -13.38 1.42
N TYR A 31 -18.11 -12.82 2.60
CA TYR A 31 -17.24 -13.31 3.66
C TYR A 31 -17.88 -13.07 5.04
N MET A 32 -17.46 -13.85 6.01
CA MET A 32 -17.79 -13.66 7.42
C MET A 32 -16.57 -13.95 8.28
N LEU A 33 -16.27 -13.06 9.22
CA LEU A 33 -15.17 -13.18 10.16
C LEU A 33 -15.70 -12.97 11.57
N GLN A 34 -15.29 -13.81 12.51
CA GLN A 34 -15.51 -13.61 13.93
C GLN A 34 -14.21 -13.07 14.55
N LEU A 35 -14.32 -11.95 15.25
CA LEU A 35 -13.19 -11.30 15.91
C LEU A 35 -13.44 -11.30 17.42
N PRO A 36 -12.39 -11.57 18.23
CA PRO A 36 -12.57 -11.81 19.67
C PRO A 36 -12.89 -10.54 20.47
N GLU A 37 -12.53 -9.38 19.97
CA GLU A 37 -12.63 -8.12 20.69
C GLU A 37 -12.95 -6.97 19.75
N GLN A 38 -13.62 -5.94 20.26
CA GLN A 38 -13.79 -4.67 19.57
C GLN A 38 -12.54 -3.81 19.79
N LYS A 39 -11.62 -3.84 18.84
CA LYS A 39 -10.40 -3.02 18.84
C LYS A 39 -9.96 -2.66 17.42
N LYS A 40 -8.81 -2.05 17.31
CA LYS A 40 -8.20 -1.73 16.02
C LYS A 40 -7.35 -2.92 15.52
N TYR A 41 -7.65 -3.38 14.31
CA TYR A 41 -6.93 -4.45 13.61
C TYR A 41 -6.33 -3.94 12.32
N GLY A 42 -5.33 -4.63 11.80
CA GLY A 42 -4.97 -4.55 10.39
C GLY A 42 -5.83 -5.51 9.58
N ILE A 43 -6.23 -5.11 8.39
CA ILE A 43 -6.87 -6.00 7.41
C ILE A 43 -6.04 -6.01 6.12
N GLU A 44 -5.75 -7.21 5.62
CA GLU A 44 -5.07 -7.40 4.34
C GLU A 44 -5.93 -8.28 3.44
N ILE A 45 -6.20 -7.82 2.22
CA ILE A 45 -7.02 -8.55 1.25
C ILE A 45 -6.22 -8.70 -0.03
N THR A 46 -6.14 -9.93 -0.53
CA THR A 46 -5.41 -10.27 -1.75
C THR A 46 -6.26 -11.16 -2.64
N ALA A 47 -6.21 -10.91 -3.95
CA ALA A 47 -6.83 -11.75 -4.97
C ALA A 47 -5.92 -11.82 -6.20
N GLN A 48 -5.98 -12.92 -6.94
CA GLN A 48 -5.18 -13.08 -8.16
C GLN A 48 -5.61 -12.07 -9.22
N GLY A 49 -4.64 -11.36 -9.81
CA GLY A 49 -4.90 -10.34 -10.82
C GLY A 49 -5.37 -8.98 -10.27
N TYR A 50 -5.37 -8.80 -8.94
CA TYR A 50 -5.73 -7.55 -8.28
C TYR A 50 -4.58 -7.01 -7.42
N LEU A 51 -4.58 -5.70 -7.21
CA LEU A 51 -3.73 -5.07 -6.21
C LEU A 51 -4.20 -5.48 -4.80
N PHE A 52 -3.27 -5.52 -3.86
CA PHE A 52 -3.64 -5.80 -2.46
C PHE A 52 -4.35 -4.59 -1.82
N TYR A 53 -5.21 -4.87 -0.87
CA TYR A 53 -5.78 -3.87 0.04
C TYR A 53 -5.21 -4.12 1.44
N ALA A 54 -4.66 -3.07 2.08
CA ALA A 54 -4.09 -3.20 3.41
C ALA A 54 -4.31 -1.88 4.19
N HIS A 55 -5.22 -1.91 5.14
CA HIS A 55 -5.60 -0.76 5.96
C HIS A 55 -5.91 -1.16 7.40
N ASP A 56 -6.03 -0.17 8.25
CA ASP A 56 -6.54 -0.38 9.59
C ASP A 56 -8.08 -0.54 9.58
N LEU A 57 -8.55 -1.52 10.33
CA LEU A 57 -9.96 -1.75 10.63
C LEU A 57 -10.21 -1.36 12.09
N ASP A 58 -10.77 -0.19 12.31
CA ASP A 58 -11.14 0.29 13.65
C ASP A 58 -12.58 -0.17 13.98
N LEU A 59 -12.71 -1.02 14.98
CA LEU A 59 -13.99 -1.53 15.46
C LEU A 59 -14.45 -0.85 16.77
N ASN A 60 -13.64 0.03 17.38
CA ASN A 60 -13.98 0.64 18.66
C ASN A 60 -15.24 1.54 18.59
N GLN A 61 -15.47 2.15 17.42
CA GLN A 61 -16.60 3.08 17.21
C GLN A 61 -17.59 2.56 16.14
N ALA A 62 -17.47 1.31 15.74
CA ALA A 62 -18.34 0.75 14.72
C ALA A 62 -19.77 0.61 15.29
N PRO A 63 -20.80 1.15 14.61
CA PRO A 63 -22.18 0.88 14.99
C PRO A 63 -22.45 -0.61 14.72
N VAL A 64 -22.50 -1.38 15.79
CA VAL A 64 -22.77 -2.82 15.73
C VAL A 64 -24.26 -3.03 15.96
N LYS A 65 -24.97 -3.51 14.94
CA LYS A 65 -26.34 -3.96 15.09
C LYS A 65 -26.34 -5.49 15.22
N ASN A 66 -26.80 -6.00 16.35
CA ASN A 66 -26.79 -7.44 16.65
C ASN A 66 -25.40 -8.07 16.52
N ASP A 67 -24.35 -7.38 17.02
CA ASP A 67 -22.96 -7.82 16.98
C ASP A 67 -22.41 -8.11 15.56
N THR A 68 -23.04 -7.57 14.53
CA THR A 68 -22.63 -7.76 13.14
C THR A 68 -22.30 -6.44 12.47
N LEU A 69 -21.06 -6.31 11.96
CA LEU A 69 -20.60 -5.18 11.16
C LEU A 69 -20.51 -5.60 9.69
N ARG A 70 -21.15 -4.84 8.79
CA ARG A 70 -21.01 -5.03 7.34
C ARG A 70 -19.96 -4.10 6.77
N ARG A 71 -18.99 -4.64 6.05
CA ARG A 71 -17.97 -3.87 5.32
C ARG A 71 -17.78 -4.44 3.92
N ASN A 72 -17.73 -3.56 2.93
CA ASN A 72 -17.37 -3.91 1.56
C ASN A 72 -16.00 -3.34 1.25
N PHE A 73 -15.16 -4.14 0.61
CA PHE A 73 -13.84 -3.75 0.15
C PHE A 73 -13.81 -3.83 -1.38
N SER A 74 -13.05 -2.94 -1.99
CA SER A 74 -12.83 -2.95 -3.44
C SER A 74 -11.36 -3.15 -3.71
N LEU A 75 -11.04 -4.04 -4.63
CA LEU A 75 -9.70 -4.26 -5.13
C LEU A 75 -9.60 -3.73 -6.57
N ASP A 76 -8.52 -3.04 -6.86
CA ASP A 76 -8.23 -2.59 -8.22
C ASP A 76 -7.52 -3.70 -8.99
N LYS A 77 -7.93 -3.91 -10.25
CA LYS A 77 -7.26 -4.88 -11.13
C LYS A 77 -5.82 -4.44 -11.42
N VAL A 78 -4.95 -5.43 -11.53
CA VAL A 78 -3.59 -5.20 -12.05
C VAL A 78 -3.70 -4.95 -13.54
N GLU A 79 -3.63 -3.69 -13.96
CA GLU A 79 -3.65 -3.25 -15.35
C GLU A 79 -2.49 -2.30 -15.62
N VAL A 80 -2.01 -2.25 -16.86
CA VAL A 80 -0.98 -1.29 -17.24
C VAL A 80 -1.49 0.12 -17.01
N GLY A 81 -0.71 0.92 -16.30
CA GLY A 81 -1.07 2.28 -15.91
C GLY A 81 -1.70 2.41 -14.51
N THR A 82 -2.16 1.31 -13.90
CA THR A 82 -2.70 1.34 -12.53
C THR A 82 -1.63 1.83 -11.56
N LYS A 83 -2.02 2.74 -10.68
CA LYS A 83 -1.17 3.31 -9.63
C LYS A 83 -1.69 2.92 -8.26
N MET A 84 -0.77 2.75 -7.31
CA MET A 84 -1.09 2.53 -5.91
C MET A 84 -0.17 3.35 -5.01
N VAL A 85 -0.75 4.13 -4.11
CA VAL A 85 0.00 4.81 -3.05
C VAL A 85 0.38 3.77 -1.99
N LEU A 86 1.66 3.77 -1.60
CA LEU A 86 2.18 2.97 -0.50
C LEU A 86 2.08 3.80 0.77
N GLU A 87 1.01 3.60 1.54
CA GLU A 87 0.66 4.49 2.67
C GLU A 87 1.65 4.42 3.84
N ASN A 88 2.28 3.25 4.04
CA ASN A 88 3.13 2.97 5.19
C ASN A 88 4.62 2.96 4.85
N ILE A 89 5.08 3.88 4.00
CA ILE A 89 6.50 4.05 3.68
C ILE A 89 7.06 5.25 4.42
N TYR A 90 7.97 4.99 5.35
CA TYR A 90 8.58 5.99 6.22
C TYR A 90 10.10 6.03 6.00
N PHE A 91 10.64 7.24 6.02
CA PHE A 91 12.07 7.51 5.92
C PHE A 91 12.57 8.24 7.17
N GLU A 92 13.87 8.19 7.42
CA GLU A 92 14.52 9.10 8.35
C GLU A 92 14.35 10.56 7.88
N THR A 93 14.38 11.50 8.81
CA THR A 93 14.19 12.93 8.49
C THR A 93 15.22 13.41 7.46
N ASN A 94 14.77 14.09 6.43
CA ASN A 94 15.58 14.59 5.31
C ASN A 94 16.48 13.53 4.65
N SER A 95 16.08 12.26 4.71
CA SER A 95 16.85 11.12 4.23
C SER A 95 16.03 10.23 3.30
N SER A 96 16.72 9.38 2.56
CA SER A 96 16.14 8.28 1.79
C SER A 96 16.29 6.92 2.51
N LYS A 97 16.83 6.90 3.73
CA LYS A 97 16.98 5.69 4.52
C LYS A 97 15.60 5.23 5.01
N LEU A 98 15.19 4.03 4.61
CA LEU A 98 13.93 3.42 5.01
C LEU A 98 13.92 3.10 6.51
N LYS A 99 12.79 3.38 7.17
CA LYS A 99 12.55 2.92 8.54
C LYS A 99 12.02 1.48 8.53
N PRO A 100 12.34 0.66 9.55
CA PRO A 100 11.86 -0.73 9.66
C PRO A 100 10.32 -0.85 9.61
N SER A 101 9.60 0.18 10.07
CA SER A 101 8.13 0.24 10.00
C SER A 101 7.57 0.22 8.58
N SER A 102 8.39 0.47 7.56
CA SER A 102 8.01 0.38 6.12
C SER A 102 8.06 -1.05 5.56
N TYR A 103 8.79 -1.94 6.21
CA TYR A 103 9.04 -3.28 5.66
C TYR A 103 7.79 -4.15 5.46
N PRO A 104 6.76 -4.11 6.33
CA PRO A 104 5.53 -4.87 6.08
C PRO A 104 4.86 -4.47 4.76
N GLU A 105 4.78 -3.18 4.46
CA GLU A 105 4.20 -2.66 3.20
C GLU A 105 5.04 -3.11 1.99
N LEU A 106 6.36 -2.97 2.07
CA LEU A 106 7.25 -3.38 0.99
C LEU A 106 7.22 -4.90 0.74
N LYS A 107 7.06 -5.71 1.77
CA LYS A 107 6.87 -7.17 1.63
C LYS A 107 5.59 -7.53 0.87
N ARG A 108 4.51 -6.72 0.99
CA ARG A 108 3.29 -6.90 0.18
C ARG A 108 3.57 -6.65 -1.29
N VAL A 109 4.35 -5.61 -1.61
CA VAL A 109 4.78 -5.34 -2.99
C VAL A 109 5.64 -6.48 -3.54
N VAL A 110 6.56 -7.03 -2.74
CA VAL A 110 7.34 -8.22 -3.12
C VAL A 110 6.43 -9.39 -3.47
N LYS A 111 5.46 -9.72 -2.60
CA LYS A 111 4.49 -10.80 -2.84
C LYS A 111 3.66 -10.56 -4.11
N LEU A 112 3.20 -9.32 -4.31
CA LEU A 112 2.46 -8.93 -5.51
C LEU A 112 3.29 -9.21 -6.77
N MET A 113 4.56 -8.82 -6.80
CA MET A 113 5.45 -9.04 -7.94
C MET A 113 5.84 -10.51 -8.13
N GLN A 114 5.96 -11.28 -7.04
CA GLN A 114 6.21 -12.73 -7.11
C GLN A 114 5.00 -13.47 -7.68
N SER A 115 3.78 -13.05 -7.34
CA SER A 115 2.54 -13.62 -7.88
C SER A 115 2.23 -13.19 -9.32
N ASN A 116 2.96 -12.20 -9.85
CA ASN A 116 2.82 -11.68 -11.21
C ASN A 116 4.21 -11.59 -11.88
N PRO A 117 4.75 -12.69 -12.40
CA PRO A 117 6.14 -12.74 -12.92
C PRO A 117 6.43 -11.79 -14.08
N GLY A 118 5.43 -11.48 -14.93
CA GLY A 118 5.55 -10.51 -16.04
C GLY A 118 5.49 -9.05 -15.62
N MET A 119 5.01 -8.76 -14.39
CA MET A 119 4.77 -7.39 -13.95
C MET A 119 6.05 -6.57 -13.83
N LYS A 120 6.05 -5.36 -14.42
CA LYS A 120 7.08 -4.35 -14.21
C LYS A 120 6.49 -3.13 -13.52
N LEU A 121 7.24 -2.53 -12.60
CA LEU A 121 6.82 -1.39 -11.82
C LEU A 121 7.76 -0.19 -11.98
N GLU A 122 7.16 1.01 -12.01
CA GLU A 122 7.85 2.26 -11.70
C GLU A 122 7.53 2.66 -10.26
N ILE A 123 8.54 2.79 -9.43
CA ILE A 123 8.43 3.36 -8.08
C ILE A 123 8.62 4.87 -8.18
N SER A 124 7.64 5.63 -7.72
CA SER A 124 7.56 7.07 -7.85
C SER A 124 7.61 7.74 -6.48
N GLY A 125 8.58 8.62 -6.28
CA GLY A 125 8.71 9.41 -5.05
C GLY A 125 8.18 10.83 -5.25
N HIS A 126 7.49 11.35 -4.25
CA HIS A 126 6.90 12.70 -4.22
C HIS A 126 7.24 13.42 -2.93
N THR A 127 7.21 14.76 -2.98
CA THR A 127 7.39 15.66 -1.84
C THR A 127 6.20 16.61 -1.75
N ASP A 128 6.11 17.35 -0.66
CA ASP A 128 5.40 18.62 -0.62
C ASP A 128 6.22 19.72 -1.33
N ASP A 129 5.69 20.94 -1.35
CA ASP A 129 6.30 22.11 -2.01
C ASP A 129 7.28 22.90 -1.13
N VAL A 130 7.56 22.40 0.08
CA VAL A 130 8.52 23.06 0.97
C VAL A 130 9.96 22.85 0.47
N GLY A 131 10.66 23.95 0.22
CA GLY A 131 12.04 23.95 -0.27
C GLY A 131 12.18 24.06 -1.79
N SER A 132 13.39 23.93 -2.30
CA SER A 132 13.65 24.09 -3.73
C SER A 132 13.25 22.86 -4.55
N TYR A 133 12.83 23.09 -5.79
CA TYR A 133 12.50 22.02 -6.74
C TYR A 133 13.64 21.00 -6.90
N LEU A 134 14.88 21.49 -7.05
CA LEU A 134 16.04 20.62 -7.28
C LEU A 134 16.34 19.73 -6.06
N ALA A 135 16.27 20.28 -4.85
CA ALA A 135 16.44 19.50 -3.62
C ALA A 135 15.36 18.43 -3.49
N ASN A 136 14.10 18.80 -3.69
CA ASN A 136 12.95 17.90 -3.66
C ASN A 136 13.02 16.83 -4.77
N LYS A 137 13.48 17.19 -5.96
CA LYS A 137 13.70 16.25 -7.07
C LYS A 137 14.74 15.20 -6.72
N LYS A 138 15.87 15.63 -6.13
CA LYS A 138 16.93 14.73 -5.66
C LYS A 138 16.43 13.81 -4.54
N LEU A 139 15.75 14.36 -3.54
CA LEU A 139 15.23 13.61 -2.39
C LEU A 139 14.18 12.59 -2.80
N SER A 140 13.19 13.00 -3.59
CA SER A 140 12.12 12.10 -4.06
C SER A 140 12.67 10.96 -4.92
N ARG A 141 13.65 11.25 -5.79
CA ARG A 141 14.33 10.21 -6.59
C ARG A 141 15.15 9.25 -5.73
N ALA A 142 15.87 9.75 -4.72
CA ALA A 142 16.64 8.94 -3.80
C ALA A 142 15.74 8.00 -2.96
N ARG A 143 14.59 8.49 -2.50
CA ARG A 143 13.58 7.68 -1.78
C ARG A 143 13.01 6.56 -2.64
N ALA A 144 12.61 6.87 -3.88
CA ALA A 144 12.15 5.85 -4.82
C ALA A 144 13.23 4.80 -5.12
N LYS A 145 14.50 5.23 -5.24
CA LYS A 145 15.64 4.34 -5.43
C LYS A 145 15.81 3.38 -4.24
N SER A 146 15.75 3.87 -3.00
CA SER A 146 15.88 3.02 -1.80
C SER A 146 14.77 1.97 -1.71
N VAL A 147 13.55 2.29 -2.14
CA VAL A 147 12.47 1.30 -2.23
C VAL A 147 12.80 0.22 -3.26
N VAL A 148 13.26 0.60 -4.45
CA VAL A 148 13.67 -0.35 -5.51
C VAL A 148 14.82 -1.25 -5.05
N GLU A 149 15.80 -0.70 -4.34
CA GLU A 149 16.92 -1.47 -3.78
C GLU A 149 16.42 -2.50 -2.77
N TYR A 150 15.53 -2.09 -1.85
CA TYR A 150 14.91 -3.04 -0.93
C TYR A 150 14.15 -4.17 -1.65
N LEU A 151 13.32 -3.85 -2.64
CA LEU A 151 12.56 -4.86 -3.40
C LEU A 151 13.51 -5.85 -4.10
N ALA A 152 14.61 -5.36 -4.68
CA ALA A 152 15.62 -6.20 -5.32
C ALA A 152 16.35 -7.09 -4.31
N GLU A 153 16.72 -6.58 -3.14
CA GLU A 153 17.31 -7.35 -2.03
C GLU A 153 16.37 -8.46 -1.52
N GLN A 154 15.05 -8.27 -1.65
CA GLN A 154 14.04 -9.27 -1.32
C GLN A 154 13.72 -10.25 -2.47
N GLY A 155 14.54 -10.24 -3.53
CA GLY A 155 14.46 -11.23 -4.61
C GLY A 155 13.58 -10.84 -5.81
N VAL A 156 13.15 -9.57 -5.90
CA VAL A 156 12.52 -9.07 -7.13
C VAL A 156 13.60 -8.73 -8.15
N ASP A 157 13.48 -9.29 -9.37
CA ASP A 157 14.43 -9.00 -10.45
C ASP A 157 14.51 -7.49 -10.70
N ARG A 158 15.73 -6.95 -10.62
CA ARG A 158 16.01 -5.52 -10.80
C ARG A 158 15.57 -5.00 -12.17
N ALA A 159 15.58 -5.83 -13.21
CA ALA A 159 15.14 -5.48 -14.56
C ALA A 159 13.63 -5.17 -14.65
N ARG A 160 12.87 -5.62 -13.66
CA ARG A 160 11.42 -5.36 -13.54
C ARG A 160 11.08 -4.09 -12.79
N LEU A 161 12.07 -3.35 -12.30
CA LEU A 161 11.91 -2.19 -11.43
C LEU A 161 12.56 -0.95 -12.04
N THR A 162 11.80 0.13 -12.14
CA THR A 162 12.31 1.46 -12.45
C THR A 162 11.97 2.43 -11.31
N TYR A 163 12.64 3.58 -11.25
CA TYR A 163 12.34 4.58 -10.22
C TYR A 163 12.44 6.00 -10.77
N LYS A 164 11.52 6.86 -10.32
CA LYS A 164 11.50 8.29 -10.61
C LYS A 164 11.20 9.11 -9.37
N GLY A 165 11.76 10.31 -9.32
CA GLY A 165 11.39 11.34 -8.37
C GLY A 165 10.60 12.42 -9.10
N TYR A 166 9.45 12.79 -8.59
CA TYR A 166 8.59 13.80 -9.20
C TYR A 166 8.60 15.13 -8.47
N SER A 167 9.39 15.24 -7.35
CA SER A 167 9.35 16.47 -6.54
C SER A 167 7.89 16.74 -6.09
N PHE A 168 7.45 17.99 -6.12
CA PHE A 168 6.08 18.42 -5.83
C PHE A 168 5.21 18.66 -7.08
N THR A 169 5.61 18.15 -8.24
CA THR A 169 4.92 18.43 -9.52
C THR A 169 3.64 17.62 -9.74
N GLN A 170 3.39 16.64 -8.91
CA GLN A 170 2.21 15.78 -8.99
C GLN A 170 1.52 15.67 -7.61
N PRO A 171 0.93 16.74 -7.10
CA PRO A 171 0.25 16.72 -5.81
C PRO A 171 -1.06 15.91 -5.92
N ILE A 172 -1.44 15.25 -4.81
CA ILE A 172 -2.75 14.57 -4.65
C ILE A 172 -3.63 15.28 -3.64
N ALA A 173 -3.10 16.29 -2.97
CA ALA A 173 -3.81 17.16 -2.02
C ALA A 173 -3.22 18.58 -2.08
N THR A 174 -3.91 19.55 -1.46
CA THR A 174 -3.37 20.91 -1.34
C THR A 174 -2.08 20.93 -0.51
N ASN A 175 -1.15 21.81 -0.85
CA ASN A 175 0.05 22.06 -0.03
C ASN A 175 -0.18 23.14 1.05
N ASP A 176 -1.35 23.80 1.08
CA ASP A 176 -1.64 24.87 2.02
C ASP A 176 -1.81 24.35 3.46
N THR A 177 -2.27 23.09 3.62
CA THR A 177 -2.48 22.48 4.92
C THR A 177 -1.40 21.45 5.28
N PRO A 178 -1.07 21.28 6.57
CA PRO A 178 -0.12 20.24 7.01
C PRO A 178 -0.56 18.83 6.59
N GLU A 179 -1.86 18.53 6.65
CA GLU A 179 -2.46 17.25 6.28
C GLU A 179 -2.34 16.99 4.78
N GLY A 180 -2.54 18.02 3.95
CA GLY A 180 -2.37 17.92 2.52
C GLY A 180 -0.91 17.71 2.14
N ARG A 181 0.02 18.46 2.75
CA ARG A 181 1.46 18.23 2.57
C ARG A 181 1.88 16.82 2.97
N GLN A 182 1.32 16.28 4.08
CA GLN A 182 1.59 14.91 4.51
C GLN A 182 1.17 13.88 3.44
N LYS A 183 0.02 14.06 2.80
CA LYS A 183 -0.45 13.20 1.70
C LYS A 183 0.46 13.32 0.45
N ASN A 184 0.99 14.51 0.19
CA ASN A 184 1.89 14.74 -0.94
C ASN A 184 3.27 14.11 -0.74
N ARG A 185 3.78 14.00 0.50
CA ARG A 185 5.01 13.27 0.85
C ARG A 185 4.77 11.77 0.83
N ARG A 186 4.74 11.18 -0.36
CA ARG A 186 4.39 9.78 -0.57
C ARG A 186 5.35 9.06 -1.50
N VAL A 187 5.27 7.73 -1.47
CA VAL A 187 5.76 6.83 -2.50
C VAL A 187 4.57 6.12 -3.11
N GLU A 188 4.57 5.98 -4.42
CA GLU A 188 3.58 5.18 -5.15
C GLU A 188 4.29 4.26 -6.13
N PHE A 189 3.63 3.19 -6.56
CA PHE A 189 4.06 2.48 -7.74
C PHE A 189 3.04 2.59 -8.87
N LYS A 190 3.53 2.45 -10.09
CA LYS A 190 2.75 2.35 -11.32
C LYS A 190 3.08 1.06 -12.04
N VAL A 191 2.08 0.32 -12.46
CA VAL A 191 2.23 -0.88 -13.32
C VAL A 191 2.61 -0.44 -14.72
N LEU A 192 3.75 -0.90 -15.23
CA LEU A 192 4.24 -0.60 -16.58
C LEU A 192 3.94 -1.73 -17.55
N GLU A 193 4.03 -2.98 -17.08
CA GLU A 193 3.75 -4.21 -17.83
C GLU A 193 3.16 -5.24 -16.85
N LYS A 194 2.44 -6.24 -17.38
CA LYS A 194 1.87 -7.36 -16.58
C LYS A 194 2.05 -8.70 -17.30
#